data_ed553642d45560b316e8100d2d2e8b38
#
_entry.id   ed553642d45560b316e8100d2d2e8b38
#
_cell.length_a   1.000
_cell.length_b   1.000
_cell.length_c   1.000
_cell.angle_alpha   90.00
_cell.angle_beta   90.00
_cell.angle_gamma   90.00
#
_symmetry.space_group_name_H-M   'P 1'
#
loop_
_entity.id
_entity.type
_entity.pdbx_description
1 polymer ?
#
loop_
_entity_poly.entity_id
_entity_poly.type
_entity_poly.pdbx_seq_one_letter_code
_entity_poly.pdbx_strand_id
1 'polypeptide(L)'
;MNAAPILDVLIIGAGPIGLACGISCTENGLSYLIVEKGPLVNSLYNYPLNMTFFSTADKLEIGNVPFVSHNPKPTRSEALEYYRRVSMHWKLKLALYEAVESVTPSSKIFTVKTSKSLYQTKHIIIASGFYDIPNLLHVPGEDLPKVHHYYKEPHVYFGQKIVVVGAANSAVDVAMETWRKGAEV
;
A
#
# COMPACT_ATOMS: atom_id res chain seq x y z
N MET A 1 -25.56 19.54 -17.89
CA MET A 1 -24.58 18.89 -17.01
C MET A 1 -23.24 18.91 -17.71
N ASN A 2 -22.26 19.65 -17.20
CA ASN A 2 -20.93 19.64 -17.82
C ASN A 2 -20.33 18.25 -17.65
N ALA A 3 -19.93 17.61 -18.76
CA ALA A 3 -19.22 16.34 -18.72
C ALA A 3 -17.95 16.54 -17.86
N ALA A 4 -17.67 15.60 -16.96
CA ALA A 4 -16.43 15.62 -16.18
C ALA A 4 -15.22 15.64 -17.14
N PRO A 5 -14.17 16.41 -16.85
CA PRO A 5 -13.02 16.50 -17.73
C PRO A 5 -12.35 15.14 -17.90
N ILE A 6 -11.92 14.83 -19.13
CA ILE A 6 -11.16 13.62 -19.42
C ILE A 6 -9.74 13.83 -18.88
N LEU A 7 -9.30 12.97 -17.98
CA LEU A 7 -7.94 12.97 -17.44
C LEU A 7 -6.93 12.45 -18.48
N ASP A 8 -5.71 12.94 -18.44
CA ASP A 8 -4.63 12.33 -19.19
C ASP A 8 -4.26 10.97 -18.61
N VAL A 9 -4.17 10.87 -17.26
CA VAL A 9 -3.78 9.64 -16.57
C VAL A 9 -4.66 9.41 -15.34
N LEU A 10 -5.15 8.18 -15.16
CA LEU A 10 -5.71 7.71 -13.90
C LEU A 10 -4.77 6.63 -13.33
N ILE A 11 -4.36 6.82 -12.08
CA ILE A 11 -3.42 5.93 -11.37
C ILE A 11 -4.22 5.14 -10.34
N ILE A 12 -4.14 3.81 -10.39
CA ILE A 12 -4.84 2.90 -9.46
C ILE A 12 -3.87 2.44 -8.38
N GLY A 13 -4.06 2.95 -7.18
CA GLY A 13 -3.23 2.68 -6.00
C GLY A 13 -2.37 3.87 -5.60
N ALA A 14 -2.47 4.30 -4.33
CA ALA A 14 -1.69 5.37 -3.71
C ALA A 14 -0.56 4.83 -2.81
N GLY A 15 0.05 3.72 -3.21
CA GLY A 15 1.32 3.25 -2.66
C GLY A 15 2.50 4.10 -3.15
N PRO A 16 3.74 3.82 -2.69
CA PRO A 16 4.92 4.60 -3.07
C PRO A 16 5.07 4.77 -4.59
N ILE A 17 4.80 3.73 -5.36
CA ILE A 17 4.89 3.75 -6.84
C ILE A 17 3.79 4.65 -7.44
N GLY A 18 2.55 4.52 -6.96
CA GLY A 18 1.46 5.39 -7.43
C GLY A 18 1.72 6.87 -7.13
N LEU A 19 2.29 7.18 -5.97
CA LEU A 19 2.70 8.55 -5.63
C LEU A 19 3.82 9.04 -6.55
N ALA A 20 4.84 8.21 -6.82
CA ALA A 20 5.91 8.56 -7.76
C ALA A 20 5.36 8.83 -9.17
N CYS A 21 4.41 8.02 -9.66
CA CYS A 21 3.73 8.28 -10.93
C CYS A 21 2.96 9.61 -10.91
N GLY A 22 2.27 9.92 -9.80
CA GLY A 22 1.57 11.21 -9.64
C GLY A 22 2.52 12.41 -9.65
N ILE A 23 3.70 12.27 -9.04
CA ILE A 23 4.78 13.27 -9.10
C ILE A 23 5.20 13.48 -10.54
N SER A 24 5.52 12.40 -11.28
CA SER A 24 5.91 12.51 -12.70
C SER A 24 4.81 13.12 -13.56
N CYS A 25 3.54 12.84 -13.30
CA CYS A 25 2.43 13.52 -13.97
C CYS A 25 2.44 15.02 -13.69
N THR A 26 2.68 15.41 -12.43
CA THR A 26 2.78 16.84 -12.05
C THR A 26 3.94 17.55 -12.75
N GLU A 27 5.13 16.94 -12.78
CA GLU A 27 6.31 17.48 -13.44
C GLU A 27 6.11 17.68 -14.95
N ASN A 28 5.31 16.81 -15.58
CA ASN A 28 5.01 16.88 -17.01
C ASN A 28 3.72 17.64 -17.34
N GLY A 29 3.09 18.30 -16.38
CA GLY A 29 1.87 19.10 -16.60
C GLY A 29 0.64 18.29 -17.05
N LEU A 30 0.62 16.97 -16.76
CA LEU A 30 -0.49 16.10 -17.10
C LEU A 30 -1.65 16.25 -16.10
N SER A 31 -2.87 16.18 -16.58
CA SER A 31 -4.04 16.05 -15.74
C SER A 31 -4.16 14.62 -15.23
N TYR A 32 -4.20 14.40 -13.91
CA TYR A 32 -4.26 13.06 -13.34
C TYR A 32 -5.09 12.99 -12.07
N LEU A 33 -5.41 11.76 -11.66
CA LEU A 33 -5.98 11.42 -10.37
C LEU A 33 -5.38 10.09 -9.90
N ILE A 34 -5.00 9.99 -8.64
CA ILE A 34 -4.62 8.74 -7.99
C ILE A 34 -5.82 8.27 -7.17
N VAL A 35 -6.32 7.06 -7.46
CA VAL A 35 -7.46 6.45 -6.77
C VAL A 35 -6.97 5.32 -5.88
N GLU A 36 -7.35 5.35 -4.59
CA GLU A 36 -6.92 4.38 -3.58
C GLU A 36 -8.11 3.87 -2.77
N LYS A 37 -8.24 2.55 -2.64
CA LYS A 37 -9.34 1.91 -1.91
C LYS A 37 -9.32 2.15 -0.40
N GLY A 38 -8.14 2.38 0.16
CA GLY A 38 -7.91 2.59 1.58
C GLY A 38 -7.28 3.95 1.91
N PRO A 39 -6.60 4.06 3.03
CA PRO A 39 -5.80 5.23 3.35
C PRO A 39 -4.59 5.36 2.45
N LEU A 40 -3.95 6.53 2.48
CA LEU A 40 -2.67 6.77 1.81
C LEU A 40 -1.66 5.68 2.19
N VAL A 41 -0.95 5.13 1.19
CA VAL A 41 -0.01 4.01 1.31
C VAL A 41 -0.59 2.81 2.07
N ASN A 42 -1.78 2.37 1.66
CA ASN A 42 -2.59 1.37 2.34
C ASN A 42 -1.82 0.08 2.68
N SER A 43 -0.97 -0.43 1.80
CA SER A 43 -0.17 -1.62 2.09
C SER A 43 0.78 -1.40 3.26
N LEU A 44 1.46 -0.24 3.32
CA LEU A 44 2.35 0.13 4.44
C LEU A 44 1.58 0.28 5.74
N TYR A 45 0.36 0.85 5.67
CA TYR A 45 -0.52 0.95 6.83
C TYR A 45 -0.89 -0.43 7.40
N ASN A 46 -1.00 -1.43 6.55
CA ASN A 46 -1.33 -2.81 6.95
C ASN A 46 -0.12 -3.68 7.31
N TYR A 47 1.11 -3.19 7.16
CA TYR A 47 2.31 -3.91 7.59
C TYR A 47 2.36 -4.07 9.12
N PRO A 48 3.17 -5.02 9.64
CA PRO A 48 3.36 -5.20 11.08
C PRO A 48 3.74 -3.90 11.78
N LEU A 49 3.20 -3.68 12.98
CA LEU A 49 3.35 -2.39 13.69
C LEU A 49 4.82 -2.06 13.99
N ASN A 50 5.61 -3.08 14.34
CA ASN A 50 7.02 -2.93 14.72
C ASN A 50 7.97 -3.12 13.53
N MET A 51 7.45 -3.16 12.31
CA MET A 51 8.27 -3.42 11.14
C MET A 51 9.32 -2.33 10.91
N THR A 52 10.53 -2.77 10.60
CA THR A 52 11.62 -1.96 10.05
C THR A 52 11.84 -2.38 8.61
N PHE A 53 12.01 -1.43 7.71
CA PHE A 53 12.26 -1.72 6.29
C PHE A 53 13.58 -2.44 6.07
N PHE A 54 13.66 -3.27 5.03
CA PHE A 54 14.91 -3.90 4.61
C PHE A 54 15.84 -2.90 3.91
N SER A 55 15.26 -1.92 3.20
CA SER A 55 15.98 -0.85 2.52
C SER A 55 16.28 0.31 3.46
N THR A 56 17.36 1.01 3.18
CA THR A 56 17.70 2.28 3.85
C THR A 56 16.78 3.40 3.37
N ALA A 57 16.68 4.47 4.17
CA ALA A 57 15.76 5.58 3.93
C ALA A 57 15.99 6.23 2.55
N ASP A 58 17.25 6.44 2.17
CA ASP A 58 17.65 7.00 0.88
C ASP A 58 17.10 6.22 -0.34
N LYS A 59 16.98 4.89 -0.23
CA LYS A 59 16.43 4.04 -1.29
C LYS A 59 14.90 4.06 -1.38
N LEU A 60 14.25 4.62 -0.39
CA LEU A 60 12.79 4.74 -0.31
C LEU A 60 12.32 6.15 -0.69
N GLU A 61 13.24 7.07 -0.92
CA GLU A 61 12.94 8.44 -1.31
C GLU A 61 12.28 8.54 -2.66
N ILE A 62 11.29 9.43 -2.77
CA ILE A 62 10.63 9.77 -4.03
C ILE A 62 10.44 11.28 -4.14
N GLY A 63 10.42 11.81 -5.37
CA GLY A 63 10.06 13.18 -5.65
C GLY A 63 11.02 14.22 -5.04
N ASN A 64 12.30 13.87 -4.90
CA ASN A 64 13.32 14.76 -4.31
C ASN A 64 12.98 15.27 -2.90
N VAL A 65 12.15 14.55 -2.16
CA VAL A 65 11.83 14.84 -0.77
C VAL A 65 12.70 13.94 0.12
N PRO A 66 13.59 14.48 0.97
CA PRO A 66 14.46 13.68 1.81
C PRO A 66 13.67 12.83 2.83
N PHE A 67 14.02 11.56 2.97
CA PHE A 67 13.49 10.68 3.99
C PHE A 67 14.43 10.64 5.19
N VAL A 68 14.22 11.54 6.13
CA VAL A 68 14.97 11.57 7.38
C VAL A 68 14.37 10.56 8.36
N SER A 69 15.16 9.60 8.80
CA SER A 69 14.77 8.63 9.81
C SER A 69 15.80 8.57 10.94
N HIS A 70 15.38 8.07 12.12
CA HIS A 70 16.26 7.94 13.26
C HIS A 70 17.39 6.92 13.04
N ASN A 71 17.07 5.83 12.36
CA ASN A 71 18.01 4.78 11.99
C ASN A 71 18.18 4.70 10.46
N PRO A 72 19.27 4.13 9.95
CA PRO A 72 19.48 3.97 8.51
C PRO A 72 18.31 3.26 7.80
N LYS A 73 17.70 2.30 8.48
CA LYS A 73 16.51 1.59 8.01
C LYS A 73 15.27 2.14 8.76
N PRO A 74 14.35 2.80 8.07
CA PRO A 74 13.22 3.42 8.71
C PRO A 74 12.19 2.39 9.21
N THR A 75 11.42 2.80 10.20
CA THR A 75 10.27 2.07 10.70
C THR A 75 9.03 2.30 9.84
N ARG A 76 8.01 1.44 10.01
CA ARG A 76 6.68 1.65 9.41
C ARG A 76 6.11 3.04 9.72
N SER A 77 6.22 3.50 10.95
CA SER A 77 5.67 4.80 11.38
C SER A 77 6.34 5.96 10.66
N GLU A 78 7.67 5.93 10.54
CA GLU A 78 8.45 6.93 9.82
C GLU A 78 8.09 6.95 8.33
N ALA A 79 7.87 5.77 7.71
CA ALA A 79 7.47 5.68 6.31
C ALA A 79 6.05 6.25 6.07
N LEU A 80 5.10 5.98 6.97
CA LEU A 80 3.75 6.55 6.87
C LEU A 80 3.80 8.09 6.92
N GLU A 81 4.59 8.65 7.84
CA GLU A 81 4.81 10.09 7.95
C GLU A 81 5.48 10.64 6.70
N TYR A 82 6.53 9.97 6.22
CA TYR A 82 7.28 10.38 5.04
C TYR A 82 6.38 10.50 3.81
N TYR A 83 5.65 9.46 3.44
CA TYR A 83 4.80 9.47 2.25
C TYR A 83 3.62 10.45 2.36
N ARG A 84 3.11 10.71 3.58
CA ARG A 84 2.14 11.78 3.83
C ARG A 84 2.74 13.15 3.50
N ARG A 85 3.96 13.42 3.98
CA ARG A 85 4.67 14.67 3.69
C ARG A 85 4.99 14.84 2.21
N VAL A 86 5.43 13.77 1.53
CA VAL A 86 5.61 13.78 0.08
C VAL A 86 4.32 14.18 -0.65
N SER A 87 3.21 13.53 -0.29
CA SER A 87 1.91 13.83 -0.88
C SER A 87 1.50 15.29 -0.69
N MET A 88 1.72 15.85 0.50
CA MET A 88 1.43 17.26 0.81
C MET A 88 2.36 18.22 0.08
N HIS A 89 3.66 17.91 0.03
CA HIS A 89 4.67 18.73 -0.66
C HIS A 89 4.34 18.89 -2.14
N TRP A 90 4.04 17.78 -2.81
CA TRP A 90 3.69 17.76 -4.23
C TRP A 90 2.23 18.11 -4.53
N LYS A 91 1.39 18.30 -3.49
CA LYS A 91 -0.05 18.56 -3.60
C LYS A 91 -0.74 17.56 -4.53
N LEU A 92 -0.42 16.27 -4.34
CA LEU A 92 -0.89 15.21 -5.21
C LEU A 92 -2.42 15.12 -5.20
N LYS A 93 -3.00 14.86 -6.37
CA LYS A 93 -4.45 14.71 -6.56
C LYS A 93 -4.84 13.29 -6.17
N LEU A 94 -5.49 13.12 -5.03
CA LEU A 94 -5.83 11.85 -4.41
C LEU A 94 -7.34 11.70 -4.21
N ALA A 95 -7.87 10.54 -4.55
CA ALA A 95 -9.20 10.06 -4.16
C ALA A 95 -9.00 8.83 -3.25
N LEU A 96 -8.97 9.05 -1.94
CA LEU A 96 -8.76 8.01 -0.94
C LEU A 96 -10.10 7.37 -0.52
N TYR A 97 -10.02 6.11 -0.01
CA TYR A 97 -11.18 5.32 0.37
C TYR A 97 -12.18 5.14 -0.78
N GLU A 98 -11.64 5.03 -1.99
CA GLU A 98 -12.40 4.89 -3.22
C GLU A 98 -11.82 3.73 -4.04
N ALA A 99 -12.56 2.62 -4.09
CA ALA A 99 -12.12 1.41 -4.78
C ALA A 99 -12.49 1.47 -6.26
N VAL A 100 -11.56 1.11 -7.14
CA VAL A 100 -11.86 0.87 -8.55
C VAL A 100 -12.58 -0.47 -8.67
N GLU A 101 -13.78 -0.47 -9.27
CA GLU A 101 -14.62 -1.65 -9.46
C GLU A 101 -14.48 -2.25 -10.86
N SER A 102 -14.40 -1.38 -11.87
CA SER A 102 -14.25 -1.83 -13.25
C SER A 102 -13.59 -0.79 -14.13
N VAL A 103 -12.95 -1.27 -15.19
CA VAL A 103 -12.34 -0.49 -16.26
C VAL A 103 -12.90 -0.95 -17.59
N THR A 104 -13.53 -0.06 -18.33
CA THR A 104 -14.12 -0.35 -19.64
C THR A 104 -13.42 0.49 -20.71
N PRO A 105 -12.73 -0.13 -21.68
CA PRO A 105 -12.16 0.60 -22.81
C PRO A 105 -13.26 1.07 -23.76
N SER A 106 -13.13 2.28 -24.31
CA SER A 106 -14.02 2.83 -25.34
C SER A 106 -13.21 3.65 -26.32
N SER A 107 -12.92 3.12 -27.49
CA SER A 107 -12.13 3.76 -28.54
C SER A 107 -10.74 4.21 -28.04
N LYS A 108 -10.56 5.51 -27.72
CA LYS A 108 -9.28 6.10 -27.28
C LYS A 108 -9.26 6.49 -25.80
N ILE A 109 -10.31 6.18 -25.07
CA ILE A 109 -10.44 6.52 -23.64
C ILE A 109 -10.87 5.29 -22.84
N PHE A 110 -10.62 5.34 -21.54
CA PHE A 110 -11.12 4.37 -20.57
C PHE A 110 -12.18 5.02 -19.71
N THR A 111 -13.24 4.29 -19.44
CA THR A 111 -14.21 4.64 -18.39
C THR A 111 -13.89 3.79 -17.16
N VAL A 112 -13.58 4.45 -16.05
CA VAL A 112 -13.24 3.81 -14.79
C VAL A 112 -14.36 4.04 -13.79
N LYS A 113 -15.04 2.97 -13.41
CA LYS A 113 -16.06 2.98 -12.36
C LYS A 113 -15.40 2.69 -11.03
N THR A 114 -15.70 3.51 -10.05
CA THR A 114 -15.25 3.35 -8.67
C THR A 114 -16.45 3.19 -7.74
N SER A 115 -16.19 2.91 -6.46
CA SER A 115 -17.22 2.85 -5.42
C SER A 115 -17.94 4.19 -5.17
N LYS A 116 -17.41 5.31 -5.68
CA LYS A 116 -17.97 6.65 -5.44
C LYS A 116 -18.26 7.43 -6.71
N SER A 117 -17.56 7.18 -7.81
CA SER A 117 -17.56 8.05 -8.99
C SER A 117 -17.35 7.31 -10.30
N LEU A 118 -17.51 8.02 -11.41
CA LEU A 118 -17.17 7.57 -12.74
C LEU A 118 -16.18 8.56 -13.36
N TYR A 119 -15.03 8.06 -13.79
CA TYR A 119 -13.97 8.84 -14.40
C TYR A 119 -13.73 8.44 -15.84
N GLN A 120 -13.30 9.39 -16.65
CA GLN A 120 -12.80 9.15 -17.99
C GLN A 120 -11.33 9.55 -18.07
N THR A 121 -10.52 8.71 -18.71
CA THR A 121 -9.07 8.93 -18.82
C THR A 121 -8.52 8.38 -20.13
N LYS A 122 -7.44 8.99 -20.63
CA LYS A 122 -6.72 8.51 -21.82
C LYS A 122 -5.81 7.32 -21.50
N HIS A 123 -5.18 7.34 -20.30
CA HIS A 123 -4.24 6.31 -19.88
C HIS A 123 -4.53 5.84 -18.46
N ILE A 124 -4.18 4.59 -18.16
CA ILE A 124 -4.28 4.02 -16.83
C ILE A 124 -2.91 3.47 -16.43
N ILE A 125 -2.51 3.79 -15.20
CA ILE A 125 -1.35 3.18 -14.54
C ILE A 125 -1.88 2.31 -13.39
N ILE A 126 -1.53 1.01 -13.40
CA ILE A 126 -1.87 0.08 -12.33
C ILE A 126 -0.71 -0.01 -11.36
N ALA A 127 -0.89 0.54 -10.15
CA ALA A 127 0.06 0.56 -9.05
C ALA A 127 -0.54 -0.06 -7.77
N SER A 128 -1.39 -1.06 -7.93
CA SER A 128 -2.20 -1.68 -6.85
C SER A 128 -1.37 -2.47 -5.83
N GLY A 129 -0.12 -2.81 -6.15
CA GLY A 129 0.72 -3.65 -5.30
C GLY A 129 0.27 -5.11 -5.26
N PHE A 130 0.77 -5.87 -4.27
CA PHE A 130 0.49 -7.31 -4.15
C PHE A 130 0.19 -7.76 -2.70
N TYR A 131 0.28 -6.86 -1.72
CA TYR A 131 0.20 -7.23 -0.30
C TYR A 131 -1.21 -7.58 0.18
N ASP A 132 -2.25 -7.04 -0.46
CA ASP A 132 -3.62 -7.07 0.05
C ASP A 132 -4.32 -8.42 -0.11
N ILE A 133 -3.78 -9.32 -0.91
CA ILE A 133 -4.36 -10.64 -1.18
C ILE A 133 -3.38 -11.70 -0.70
N PRO A 134 -3.69 -12.43 0.39
CA PRO A 134 -2.81 -13.48 0.87
C PRO A 134 -2.82 -14.68 -0.07
N ASN A 135 -1.67 -15.34 -0.19
CA ASN A 135 -1.60 -16.64 -0.83
C ASN A 135 -2.14 -17.70 0.13
N LEU A 136 -3.32 -18.23 -0.17
CA LEU A 136 -3.96 -19.26 0.63
C LEU A 136 -3.34 -20.64 0.33
N LEU A 137 -3.26 -21.49 1.35
CA LEU A 137 -2.79 -22.88 1.23
C LEU A 137 -3.90 -23.82 0.79
N HIS A 138 -5.17 -23.40 0.93
CA HIS A 138 -6.36 -24.20 0.66
C HIS A 138 -6.40 -25.52 1.45
N VAL A 139 -6.00 -25.46 2.73
CA VAL A 139 -6.01 -26.60 3.64
C VAL A 139 -7.19 -26.53 4.62
N PRO A 140 -7.70 -27.68 5.12
CA PRO A 140 -8.76 -27.69 6.11
C PRO A 140 -8.39 -26.87 7.35
N GLY A 141 -9.28 -25.97 7.77
CA GLY A 141 -9.12 -25.13 8.95
C GLY A 141 -8.37 -23.81 8.72
N GLU A 142 -7.97 -23.49 7.49
CA GLU A 142 -7.35 -22.22 7.17
C GLU A 142 -8.28 -21.01 7.37
N ASP A 143 -9.60 -21.24 7.29
CA ASP A 143 -10.66 -20.26 7.49
C ASP A 143 -11.07 -20.06 8.97
N LEU A 144 -10.46 -20.81 9.90
CA LEU A 144 -10.77 -20.69 11.33
C LEU A 144 -10.34 -19.30 11.86
N PRO A 145 -11.09 -18.72 12.80
CA PRO A 145 -10.80 -17.39 13.37
C PRO A 145 -9.43 -17.26 14.03
N LYS A 146 -8.81 -18.38 14.42
CA LYS A 146 -7.45 -18.42 14.99
C LYS A 146 -6.35 -18.39 13.97
N VAL A 147 -6.64 -18.50 12.67
CA VAL A 147 -5.67 -18.46 11.59
C VAL A 147 -5.57 -17.03 11.05
N HIS A 148 -4.38 -16.49 11.01
CA HIS A 148 -4.13 -15.12 10.57
C HIS A 148 -3.15 -15.12 9.39
N HIS A 149 -3.54 -14.51 8.28
CA HIS A 149 -2.67 -14.31 7.12
C HIS A 149 -1.84 -13.02 7.21
N TYR A 150 -2.23 -12.12 8.11
CA TYR A 150 -1.53 -10.85 8.34
C TYR A 150 -1.17 -10.71 9.82
N TYR A 151 0.11 -10.74 10.07
CA TYR A 151 0.65 -10.46 11.39
C TYR A 151 0.66 -8.96 11.68
N LYS A 152 0.32 -8.56 12.89
CA LYS A 152 0.35 -7.15 13.31
C LYS A 152 1.37 -6.86 14.39
N GLU A 153 1.30 -7.58 15.50
CA GLU A 153 2.17 -7.38 16.65
C GLU A 153 2.26 -8.64 17.53
N PRO A 154 3.32 -8.79 18.35
CA PRO A 154 3.53 -10.01 19.14
C PRO A 154 2.70 -10.10 20.39
N HIS A 155 2.19 -8.98 20.94
CA HIS A 155 1.60 -8.94 22.29
C HIS A 155 0.45 -9.93 22.48
N VAL A 156 -0.39 -10.08 21.47
CA VAL A 156 -1.56 -10.98 21.52
C VAL A 156 -1.18 -12.46 21.59
N TYR A 157 0.07 -12.82 21.32
CA TYR A 157 0.56 -14.20 21.35
C TYR A 157 1.34 -14.55 22.61
N PHE A 158 1.48 -13.64 23.56
CA PHE A 158 2.18 -13.89 24.82
C PHE A 158 1.59 -15.08 25.58
N GLY A 159 2.43 -16.05 25.95
CA GLY A 159 2.03 -17.28 26.66
C GLY A 159 1.22 -18.27 25.82
N GLN A 160 1.12 -18.08 24.51
CA GLN A 160 0.40 -19.00 23.63
C GLN A 160 1.34 -19.90 22.84
N LYS A 161 0.83 -21.07 22.46
CA LYS A 161 1.47 -21.95 21.47
C LYS A 161 0.99 -21.55 20.08
N ILE A 162 1.91 -21.22 19.21
CA ILE A 162 1.62 -20.79 17.84
C ILE A 162 2.40 -21.58 16.82
N VAL A 163 1.91 -21.65 15.61
CA VAL A 163 2.60 -22.20 14.46
C VAL A 163 2.71 -21.11 13.41
N VAL A 164 3.92 -20.87 12.93
CA VAL A 164 4.19 -19.96 11.81
C VAL A 164 4.44 -20.80 10.56
N VAL A 165 3.62 -20.61 9.54
CA VAL A 165 3.72 -21.32 8.28
C VAL A 165 4.40 -20.45 7.23
N GLY A 166 5.54 -20.88 6.72
CA GLY A 166 6.33 -20.17 5.72
C GLY A 166 7.82 -20.26 5.98
N ALA A 167 8.63 -19.94 4.97
CA ALA A 167 10.10 -20.00 5.03
C ALA A 167 10.80 -18.75 4.47
N ALA A 168 10.03 -17.70 4.16
CA ALA A 168 10.58 -16.41 3.72
C ALA A 168 10.82 -15.46 4.92
N ASN A 169 11.47 -14.33 4.66
CA ASN A 169 11.85 -13.34 5.68
C ASN A 169 10.70 -13.00 6.64
N SER A 170 9.50 -12.75 6.13
CA SER A 170 8.35 -12.39 6.96
C SER A 170 7.97 -13.48 7.97
N ALA A 171 8.07 -14.77 7.59
CA ALA A 171 7.78 -15.87 8.51
C ALA A 171 8.86 -15.97 9.61
N VAL A 172 10.12 -15.80 9.24
CA VAL A 172 11.25 -15.81 10.19
C VAL A 172 11.11 -14.62 11.16
N ASP A 173 10.81 -13.43 10.66
CA ASP A 173 10.64 -12.23 11.48
C ASP A 173 9.50 -12.41 12.49
N VAL A 174 8.35 -12.93 12.07
CA VAL A 174 7.20 -13.21 12.94
C VAL A 174 7.56 -14.26 13.99
N ALA A 175 8.18 -15.37 13.58
CA ALA A 175 8.57 -16.43 14.51
C ALA A 175 9.55 -15.91 15.57
N MET A 176 10.56 -15.16 15.16
CA MET A 176 11.56 -14.60 16.06
C MET A 176 10.97 -13.53 16.98
N GLU A 177 10.12 -12.65 16.46
CA GLU A 177 9.51 -11.58 17.26
C GLU A 177 8.56 -12.18 18.31
N THR A 178 7.70 -13.10 17.94
CA THR A 178 6.74 -13.73 18.87
C THR A 178 7.44 -14.58 19.91
N TRP A 179 8.45 -15.37 19.53
CA TRP A 179 9.27 -16.13 20.46
C TRP A 179 9.96 -15.22 21.49
N ARG A 180 10.62 -14.15 21.06
CA ARG A 180 11.28 -13.19 21.96
C ARG A 180 10.32 -12.51 22.92
N LYS A 181 9.06 -12.47 22.60
CA LYS A 181 7.99 -11.88 23.41
C LYS A 181 7.17 -12.90 24.19
N GLY A 182 7.64 -14.17 24.27
CA GLY A 182 7.14 -15.18 25.18
C GLY A 182 6.06 -16.10 24.60
N ALA A 183 5.95 -16.21 23.29
CA ALA A 183 5.18 -17.28 22.65
C ALA A 183 6.05 -18.57 22.56
N GLU A 184 5.40 -19.74 22.57
CA GLU A 184 5.95 -21.02 22.17
C GLU A 184 5.69 -21.20 20.67
N VAL A 185 6.76 -21.18 19.82
CA VAL A 185 6.68 -21.13 18.35
C VAL A 185 7.19 -22.40 17.71
#